data_420f6f5daa39a444ab90b9c504da6a99
#
_entry.id   420f6f5daa39a444ab90b9c504da6a99
#
_cell.length_a   1.000
_cell.length_b   1.000
_cell.length_c   1.000
_cell.angle_alpha   90.00
_cell.angle_beta   90.00
_cell.angle_gamma   90.00
#
_symmetry.space_group_name_H-M   'P 1'
#
loop_
_entity.id
_entity.type
_entity.pdbx_description
1 polymer ?
#
loop_
_entity_poly.entity_id
_entity_poly.type
_entity_poly.pdbx_seq_one_letter_code
_entity_poly.pdbx_strand_id
1 'polypeptide(L)'
;MDATQGRRHTADAGGQGTADADAEQFWERHYGTRRAWDAHVNPLLAETAAPLCPGVALDLGCGPGGDTIWLAQQGWHVTAVDISTTAVERVRDRARDLGIAGRVVTEQHDLASSFPAGQFDLVSAQYFHTPFAFPRGRVLRTAAHALRPDGLLLIVDHGSTAPWSWNQDPDIHYPTPTEIAAELDLDPEHWSVLRAEMPGRQATGPAGETATVIDNVLLVQRRDRSMAA
;
A
#
# COMPACT_ATOMS: atom_id res chain seq x y z
N MET A 1 1.24 57.48 -20.25
CA MET A 1 2.41 56.68 -20.67
C MET A 1 2.54 55.56 -19.65
N ASP A 2 2.27 54.45 -20.12
CA ASP A 2 2.02 53.19 -19.43
C ASP A 2 3.35 52.45 -19.17
N ALA A 3 3.54 51.89 -18.01
CA ALA A 3 4.64 50.99 -17.71
C ALA A 3 4.15 49.82 -16.84
N THR A 4 3.60 48.85 -17.51
CA THR A 4 3.22 47.55 -16.98
C THR A 4 4.49 46.74 -16.67
N GLN A 5 4.84 46.58 -15.39
CA GLN A 5 5.88 45.63 -14.97
C GLN A 5 5.24 44.28 -14.68
N GLY A 6 5.52 43.32 -15.55
CA GLY A 6 5.18 41.91 -15.34
C GLY A 6 5.98 41.30 -14.20
N ARG A 7 5.30 40.88 -13.13
CA ARG A 7 5.87 40.03 -12.08
C ARG A 7 5.94 38.59 -12.61
N ARG A 8 7.15 38.10 -12.77
CA ARG A 8 7.41 36.65 -12.96
C ARG A 8 7.13 35.95 -11.61
N HIS A 9 6.17 35.05 -11.61
CA HIS A 9 6.01 34.11 -10.49
C HIS A 9 7.15 33.09 -10.55
N THR A 10 8.06 33.19 -9.61
CA THR A 10 8.99 32.11 -9.28
C THR A 10 8.18 31.04 -8.58
N ALA A 11 8.16 29.83 -9.14
CA ALA A 11 7.54 28.68 -8.53
C ALA A 11 8.21 28.40 -7.16
N ASP A 12 7.37 28.36 -6.15
CA ASP A 12 7.75 28.17 -4.76
C ASP A 12 8.12 26.69 -4.53
N ALA A 13 9.42 26.45 -4.32
CA ALA A 13 9.93 25.13 -3.92
C ALA A 13 9.67 24.82 -2.42
N GLY A 14 8.96 25.70 -1.71
CA GLY A 14 8.65 25.58 -0.29
C GLY A 14 7.35 24.82 0.05
N GLY A 15 6.49 24.54 -0.95
CA GLY A 15 5.16 23.96 -0.69
C GLY A 15 5.16 22.45 -0.46
N GLN A 16 6.11 21.71 -1.00
CA GLN A 16 6.17 20.26 -0.89
C GLN A 16 6.63 19.79 0.50
N GLY A 17 7.63 20.42 1.08
CA GLY A 17 8.15 20.04 2.39
C GLY A 17 7.19 20.24 3.58
N THR A 18 6.20 21.12 3.46
CA THR A 18 5.17 21.32 4.50
C THR A 18 4.06 20.29 4.41
N ALA A 19 3.66 19.86 3.20
CA ALA A 19 2.65 18.84 3.00
C ALA A 19 3.15 17.45 3.42
N ASP A 20 4.42 17.13 3.17
CA ASP A 20 5.05 15.87 3.56
C ASP A 20 5.20 15.77 5.09
N ALA A 21 5.61 16.86 5.76
CA ALA A 21 5.66 16.94 7.22
C ALA A 21 4.26 16.79 7.86
N ASP A 22 3.22 17.30 7.21
CA ASP A 22 1.84 17.17 7.67
C ASP A 22 1.34 15.71 7.55
N ALA A 23 1.71 15.00 6.49
CA ALA A 23 1.36 13.59 6.29
C ALA A 23 2.02 12.69 7.33
N GLU A 24 3.33 12.83 7.55
CA GLU A 24 4.06 12.08 8.58
C GLU A 24 3.45 12.31 9.97
N GLN A 25 3.26 13.57 10.37
CA GLN A 25 2.67 13.91 11.66
C GLN A 25 1.24 13.38 11.85
N PHE A 26 0.45 13.34 10.77
CA PHE A 26 -0.89 12.78 10.81
C PHE A 26 -0.85 11.29 11.12
N TRP A 27 -0.03 10.51 10.40
CA TRP A 27 0.08 9.08 10.59
C TRP A 27 0.77 8.72 11.91
N GLU A 28 1.77 9.50 12.37
CA GLU A 28 2.35 9.37 13.71
C GLU A 28 1.30 9.51 14.80
N ARG A 29 0.44 10.53 14.73
CA ARG A 29 -0.65 10.69 15.70
C ARG A 29 -1.67 9.56 15.58
N HIS A 30 -1.99 9.15 14.35
CA HIS A 30 -2.95 8.07 14.10
C HIS A 30 -2.53 6.76 14.75
N TYR A 31 -1.27 6.38 14.60
CA TYR A 31 -0.75 5.17 15.23
C TYR A 31 -0.38 5.38 16.70
N GLY A 32 0.10 6.55 17.09
CA GLY A 32 0.48 6.87 18.47
C GLY A 32 -0.66 6.79 19.48
N THR A 33 -1.86 7.19 19.09
CA THR A 33 -3.05 7.23 19.97
C THR A 33 -3.79 5.90 20.07
N ARG A 34 -3.55 4.96 19.17
CA ARG A 34 -4.24 3.66 19.16
C ARG A 34 -3.49 2.65 20.01
N ARG A 35 -4.20 2.04 20.99
CA ARG A 35 -3.69 0.85 21.70
C ARG A 35 -3.37 -0.26 20.70
N ALA A 36 -2.46 -1.17 21.09
CA ALA A 36 -2.07 -2.31 20.26
C ALA A 36 -3.30 -2.94 19.61
N TRP A 37 -3.34 -2.89 18.28
CA TRP A 37 -4.43 -3.48 17.52
C TRP A 37 -4.21 -4.97 17.45
N ASP A 38 -5.33 -5.72 17.48
CA ASP A 38 -5.37 -7.05 16.88
C ASP A 38 -5.23 -6.87 15.37
N ALA A 39 -3.99 -6.68 14.93
CA ALA A 39 -3.68 -6.56 13.52
C ALA A 39 -3.80 -7.96 12.91
N HIS A 40 -4.83 -8.14 12.10
CA HIS A 40 -5.05 -9.37 11.34
C HIS A 40 -4.56 -9.17 9.89
N VAL A 41 -4.17 -10.27 9.27
CA VAL A 41 -3.87 -10.29 7.84
C VAL A 41 -5.12 -9.95 7.03
N ASN A 42 -4.94 -9.20 5.94
CA ASN A 42 -5.99 -9.05 4.96
C ASN A 42 -6.32 -10.42 4.33
N PRO A 43 -7.60 -10.87 4.37
CA PRO A 43 -7.99 -12.17 3.82
C PRO A 43 -7.62 -12.36 2.34
N LEU A 44 -7.67 -11.29 1.54
CA LEU A 44 -7.32 -11.32 0.12
C LEU A 44 -5.80 -11.48 -0.10
N LEU A 45 -4.97 -10.91 0.80
CA LEU A 45 -3.54 -11.19 0.79
C LEU A 45 -3.27 -12.65 1.19
N ALA A 46 -3.91 -13.14 2.26
CA ALA A 46 -3.75 -14.53 2.69
C ALA A 46 -4.16 -15.51 1.60
N GLU A 47 -5.32 -15.29 0.94
CA GLU A 47 -5.79 -16.09 -0.20
C GLU A 47 -4.76 -16.11 -1.34
N THR A 48 -4.20 -14.94 -1.68
CA THR A 48 -3.24 -14.79 -2.78
C THR A 48 -1.90 -15.42 -2.46
N ALA A 49 -1.38 -15.22 -1.24
CA ALA A 49 -0.03 -15.61 -0.88
C ALA A 49 0.09 -17.05 -0.35
N ALA A 50 -0.99 -17.65 0.19
CA ALA A 50 -0.95 -18.99 0.74
C ALA A 50 -0.49 -20.10 -0.23
N PRO A 51 -0.86 -20.08 -1.54
CA PRO A 51 -0.40 -21.08 -2.49
C PRO A 51 1.02 -20.84 -3.03
N LEU A 52 1.64 -19.69 -2.73
CA LEU A 52 2.94 -19.30 -3.26
C LEU A 52 4.08 -19.90 -2.42
N CYS A 53 5.20 -20.21 -3.08
CA CYS A 53 6.44 -20.49 -2.36
C CYS A 53 6.95 -19.20 -1.70
N PRO A 54 7.22 -19.21 -0.38
CA PRO A 54 7.72 -18.04 0.30
C PRO A 54 9.07 -17.57 -0.28
N GLY A 55 9.16 -16.28 -0.56
CA GLY A 55 10.33 -15.58 -1.08
C GLY A 55 10.57 -14.28 -0.34
N VAL A 56 10.82 -13.20 -1.07
CA VAL A 56 11.02 -11.84 -0.55
C VAL A 56 9.77 -11.01 -0.85
N ALA A 57 9.17 -10.42 0.17
CA ALA A 57 7.98 -9.59 0.05
C ALA A 57 8.24 -8.14 0.48
N LEU A 58 7.52 -7.21 -0.13
CA LEU A 58 7.43 -5.81 0.27
C LEU A 58 5.98 -5.51 0.68
N ASP A 59 5.81 -4.95 1.88
CA ASP A 59 4.53 -4.50 2.42
C ASP A 59 4.51 -2.96 2.45
N LEU A 60 3.75 -2.35 1.54
CA LEU A 60 3.66 -0.90 1.36
C LEU A 60 2.59 -0.30 2.27
N GLY A 61 2.99 0.61 3.16
CA GLY A 61 2.09 1.17 4.17
C GLY A 61 1.70 0.10 5.18
N CYS A 62 2.70 -0.55 5.79
CA CYS A 62 2.49 -1.74 6.63
C CYS A 62 1.60 -1.49 7.86
N GLY A 63 1.41 -0.23 8.26
CA GLY A 63 0.58 0.16 9.38
C GLY A 63 0.86 -0.66 10.65
N PRO A 64 -0.15 -1.29 11.27
CA PRO A 64 0.03 -2.08 12.49
C PRO A 64 0.68 -3.46 12.24
N GLY A 65 0.98 -3.83 11.00
CA GLY A 65 1.80 -4.97 10.64
C GLY A 65 1.08 -6.32 10.55
N GLY A 66 -0.25 -6.35 10.43
CA GLY A 66 -0.98 -7.61 10.31
C GLY A 66 -0.49 -8.48 9.15
N ASP A 67 -0.36 -7.87 7.98
CA ASP A 67 0.09 -8.51 6.75
C ASP A 67 1.56 -8.92 6.82
N THR A 68 2.43 -8.01 7.27
CA THR A 68 3.86 -8.27 7.48
C THR A 68 4.09 -9.48 8.40
N ILE A 69 3.46 -9.50 9.56
CA ILE A 69 3.64 -10.56 10.57
C ILE A 69 3.14 -11.90 10.03
N TRP A 70 1.97 -11.91 9.39
CA TRP A 70 1.43 -13.11 8.79
C TRP A 70 2.35 -13.65 7.70
N LEU A 71 2.80 -12.84 6.75
CA LEU A 71 3.74 -13.25 5.69
C LEU A 71 5.02 -13.84 6.29
N ALA A 72 5.61 -13.19 7.30
CA ALA A 72 6.82 -13.69 7.95
C ALA A 72 6.59 -15.03 8.67
N GLN A 73 5.41 -15.26 9.25
CA GLN A 73 5.01 -16.54 9.83
C GLN A 73 4.83 -17.62 8.76
N GLN A 74 4.40 -17.27 7.54
CA GLN A 74 4.32 -18.18 6.40
C GLN A 74 5.71 -18.46 5.77
N GLY A 75 6.77 -17.84 6.25
CA GLY A 75 8.15 -18.09 5.80
C GLY A 75 8.74 -17.03 4.88
N TRP A 76 7.98 -15.98 4.53
CA TRP A 76 8.47 -14.88 3.71
C TRP A 76 9.52 -14.04 4.45
N HIS A 77 10.49 -13.50 3.70
CA HIS A 77 11.33 -12.41 4.17
C HIS A 77 10.68 -11.09 3.77
N VAL A 78 10.22 -10.31 4.73
CA VAL A 78 9.38 -9.14 4.49
C VAL A 78 10.13 -7.86 4.80
N THR A 79 10.15 -6.95 3.82
CA THR A 79 10.46 -5.54 4.06
C THR A 79 9.12 -4.82 4.27
N ALA A 80 8.92 -4.27 5.46
CA ALA A 80 7.71 -3.53 5.83
C ALA A 80 8.02 -2.04 5.88
N VAL A 81 7.29 -1.23 5.12
CA VAL A 81 7.53 0.21 5.04
C VAL A 81 6.29 1.00 5.39
N ASP A 82 6.49 2.09 6.13
CA ASP A 82 5.45 3.07 6.45
C ASP A 82 6.10 4.46 6.60
N ILE A 83 5.33 5.51 6.46
CA ILE A 83 5.78 6.88 6.74
C ILE A 83 5.92 7.13 8.25
N SER A 84 5.19 6.37 9.07
CA SER A 84 5.18 6.49 10.53
C SER A 84 6.27 5.65 11.18
N THR A 85 7.15 6.31 11.94
CA THR A 85 8.14 5.65 12.81
C THR A 85 7.45 4.72 13.82
N THR A 86 6.35 5.17 14.42
CA THR A 86 5.56 4.38 15.38
C THR A 86 5.05 3.07 14.75
N ALA A 87 4.60 3.10 13.50
CA ALA A 87 4.13 1.90 12.80
C ALA A 87 5.27 0.88 12.61
N VAL A 88 6.39 1.31 12.03
CA VAL A 88 7.52 0.41 11.74
C VAL A 88 8.19 -0.14 13.02
N GLU A 89 8.23 0.64 14.10
CA GLU A 89 8.74 0.19 15.40
C GLU A 89 7.84 -0.88 16.02
N ARG A 90 6.52 -0.71 15.96
CA ARG A 90 5.56 -1.72 16.43
C ARG A 90 5.67 -3.04 15.68
N VAL A 91 5.82 -3.00 14.35
CA VAL A 91 6.05 -4.20 13.54
C VAL A 91 7.34 -4.88 13.97
N ARG A 92 8.42 -4.13 14.17
CA ARG A 92 9.71 -4.64 14.63
C ARG A 92 9.60 -5.33 16.00
N ASP A 93 8.96 -4.67 16.94
CA ASP A 93 8.81 -5.20 18.29
C ASP A 93 7.94 -6.46 18.29
N ARG A 94 6.81 -6.45 17.55
CA ARG A 94 5.96 -7.62 17.37
C ARG A 94 6.71 -8.79 16.75
N ALA A 95 7.55 -8.55 15.75
CA ALA A 95 8.36 -9.60 15.13
C ALA A 95 9.38 -10.20 16.11
N ARG A 96 9.95 -9.38 17.02
CA ARG A 96 10.83 -9.88 18.10
C ARG A 96 10.06 -10.74 19.11
N ASP A 97 8.90 -10.27 19.58
CA ASP A 97 8.07 -10.98 20.55
C ASP A 97 7.63 -12.36 20.03
N LEU A 98 7.42 -12.46 18.71
CA LEU A 98 7.03 -13.71 18.04
C LEU A 98 8.22 -14.57 17.60
N GLY A 99 9.46 -14.14 17.83
CA GLY A 99 10.67 -14.89 17.45
C GLY A 99 10.91 -14.96 15.93
N ILE A 100 10.33 -14.06 15.15
CA ILE A 100 10.45 -14.01 13.68
C ILE A 100 11.24 -12.78 13.18
N ALA A 101 11.92 -12.06 14.07
CA ALA A 101 12.68 -10.86 13.72
C ALA A 101 13.72 -11.07 12.60
N GLY A 102 14.26 -12.27 12.45
CA GLY A 102 15.20 -12.59 11.36
C GLY A 102 14.57 -12.61 9.95
N ARG A 103 13.23 -12.49 9.86
CA ARG A 103 12.49 -12.46 8.60
C ARG A 103 11.84 -11.11 8.30
N VAL A 104 11.95 -10.13 9.19
CA VAL A 104 11.28 -8.84 9.04
C VAL A 104 12.31 -7.73 9.10
N VAL A 105 12.37 -6.94 8.04
CA VAL A 105 13.07 -5.65 7.99
C VAL A 105 12.00 -4.56 8.00
N THR A 106 12.19 -3.54 8.84
CA THR A 106 11.27 -2.41 8.88
C THR A 106 12.00 -1.12 8.53
N GLU A 107 11.45 -0.35 7.60
CA GLU A 107 12.05 0.90 7.12
C GLU A 107 11.01 2.01 7.16
N GLN A 108 11.39 3.20 7.63
CA GLN A 108 10.55 4.39 7.52
C GLN A 108 10.79 5.03 6.15
N HIS A 109 9.73 5.18 5.36
CA HIS A 109 9.78 5.85 4.07
C HIS A 109 8.58 6.76 3.87
N ASP A 110 8.86 8.01 3.50
CA ASP A 110 7.91 8.77 2.69
C ASP A 110 8.03 8.29 1.24
N LEU A 111 7.10 7.44 0.82
CA LEU A 111 7.11 6.83 -0.51
C LEU A 111 6.88 7.83 -1.65
N ALA A 112 6.49 9.08 -1.35
CA ALA A 112 6.47 10.15 -2.35
C ALA A 112 7.89 10.58 -2.76
N SER A 113 8.88 10.42 -1.88
CA SER A 113 10.25 10.91 -2.04
C SER A 113 11.32 9.81 -2.04
N SER A 114 11.07 8.68 -1.39
CA SER A 114 12.01 7.56 -1.25
C SER A 114 11.33 6.21 -1.43
N PHE A 115 12.10 5.16 -1.73
CA PHE A 115 11.58 3.81 -1.90
C PHE A 115 12.61 2.80 -1.39
N PRO A 116 12.19 1.68 -0.74
CA PRO A 116 13.12 0.66 -0.25
C PRO A 116 13.89 0.02 -1.38
N ALA A 117 15.15 -0.28 -1.12
CA ALA A 117 16.00 -0.97 -2.08
C ALA A 117 15.68 -2.47 -2.15
N GLY A 118 15.84 -3.08 -3.31
CA GLY A 118 15.69 -4.52 -3.48
C GLY A 118 14.82 -4.91 -4.66
N GLN A 119 14.65 -6.23 -4.78
CA GLN A 119 13.73 -6.86 -5.72
C GLN A 119 12.90 -7.90 -4.98
N PHE A 120 11.63 -7.98 -5.31
CA PHE A 120 10.63 -8.70 -4.54
C PHE A 120 9.92 -9.76 -5.40
N ASP A 121 9.53 -10.86 -4.77
CA ASP A 121 8.67 -11.89 -5.37
C ASP A 121 7.19 -11.53 -5.19
N LEU A 122 6.87 -10.78 -4.12
CA LEU A 122 5.53 -10.25 -3.83
C LEU A 122 5.62 -8.81 -3.34
N VAL A 123 4.83 -7.92 -3.90
CA VAL A 123 4.55 -6.59 -3.34
C VAL A 123 3.08 -6.52 -2.96
N SER A 124 2.79 -6.12 -1.73
CA SER A 124 1.45 -5.92 -1.18
C SER A 124 1.19 -4.46 -0.90
N ALA A 125 0.04 -3.95 -1.34
CA ALA A 125 -0.47 -2.61 -1.05
C ALA A 125 -1.93 -2.73 -0.62
N GLN A 126 -2.17 -2.79 0.70
CA GLN A 126 -3.50 -3.00 1.28
C GLN A 126 -4.05 -1.70 1.84
N TYR A 127 -5.14 -1.20 1.23
CA TYR A 127 -5.77 0.08 1.61
C TYR A 127 -4.75 1.23 1.71
N PHE A 128 -3.85 1.25 0.74
CA PHE A 128 -2.73 2.19 0.68
C PHE A 128 -3.21 3.57 0.23
N HIS A 129 -3.84 4.30 1.16
CA HIS A 129 -4.44 5.60 0.97
C HIS A 129 -3.97 6.61 2.01
N THR A 130 -4.01 7.88 1.63
CA THR A 130 -3.74 9.01 2.52
C THR A 130 -4.70 10.15 2.20
N PRO A 131 -5.13 10.97 3.19
CA PRO A 131 -5.96 12.15 2.93
C PRO A 131 -5.18 13.32 2.31
N PHE A 132 -3.87 13.16 2.14
CA PHE A 132 -3.00 14.19 1.57
C PHE A 132 -2.77 13.95 0.07
N ALA A 133 -2.30 14.98 -0.63
CA ALA A 133 -1.82 14.84 -2.00
C ALA A 133 -0.64 13.84 -2.03
N PHE A 134 -0.79 12.78 -2.81
CA PHE A 134 0.17 11.69 -2.85
C PHE A 134 0.25 11.09 -4.26
N PRO A 135 1.46 10.93 -4.82
CA PRO A 135 1.62 10.40 -6.18
C PRO A 135 1.47 8.87 -6.23
N ARG A 136 0.32 8.37 -5.76
CA ARG A 136 0.05 6.94 -5.54
C ARG A 136 0.33 6.09 -6.77
N GLY A 137 -0.14 6.48 -7.94
CA GLY A 137 0.09 5.74 -9.18
C GLY A 137 1.58 5.61 -9.52
N ARG A 138 2.37 6.68 -9.31
CA ARG A 138 3.82 6.62 -9.47
C ARG A 138 4.48 5.65 -8.49
N VAL A 139 4.06 5.66 -7.22
CA VAL A 139 4.59 4.76 -6.20
C VAL A 139 4.28 3.30 -6.53
N LEU A 140 3.04 2.99 -6.89
CA LEU A 140 2.62 1.64 -7.28
C LEU A 140 3.32 1.16 -8.56
N ARG A 141 3.58 2.06 -9.52
CA ARG A 141 4.39 1.74 -10.71
C ARG A 141 5.83 1.43 -10.33
N THR A 142 6.43 2.21 -9.43
CA THR A 142 7.78 1.92 -8.88
C THR A 142 7.79 0.56 -8.20
N ALA A 143 6.76 0.25 -7.42
CA ALA A 143 6.60 -1.05 -6.75
C ALA A 143 6.50 -2.21 -7.75
N ALA A 144 5.74 -2.05 -8.84
CA ALA A 144 5.68 -3.02 -9.92
C ALA A 144 7.07 -3.28 -10.51
N HIS A 145 7.83 -2.22 -10.82
CA HIS A 145 9.17 -2.36 -11.39
C HIS A 145 10.20 -2.96 -10.42
N ALA A 146 9.94 -2.93 -9.11
CA ALA A 146 10.75 -3.59 -8.10
C ALA A 146 10.50 -5.11 -7.99
N LEU A 147 9.54 -5.66 -8.73
CA LEU A 147 9.31 -7.10 -8.79
C LEU A 147 10.41 -7.82 -9.57
N ARG A 148 10.72 -9.05 -9.17
CA ARG A 148 11.47 -10.01 -9.98
C ARG A 148 10.61 -10.51 -11.14
N PRO A 149 11.22 -11.14 -12.17
CA PRO A 149 10.45 -11.95 -13.12
C PRO A 149 9.51 -12.93 -12.37
N ASP A 150 8.29 -13.08 -12.85
CA ASP A 150 7.20 -13.84 -12.24
C ASP A 150 6.67 -13.31 -10.91
N GLY A 151 7.24 -12.23 -10.37
CA GLY A 151 6.78 -11.58 -9.16
C GLY A 151 5.40 -10.95 -9.33
N LEU A 152 4.70 -10.79 -8.20
CA LEU A 152 3.31 -10.36 -8.09
C LEU A 152 3.19 -9.04 -7.36
N LEU A 153 2.35 -8.12 -7.89
CA LEU A 153 1.85 -6.96 -7.17
C LEU A 153 0.37 -7.16 -6.88
N LEU A 154 0.03 -7.22 -5.60
CA LEU A 154 -1.34 -7.25 -5.12
C LEU A 154 -1.73 -5.88 -4.57
N ILE A 155 -2.78 -5.30 -5.11
CA ILE A 155 -3.40 -4.06 -4.63
C ILE A 155 -4.82 -4.40 -4.19
N VAL A 156 -5.16 -4.04 -2.95
CA VAL A 156 -6.53 -4.13 -2.43
C VAL A 156 -6.94 -2.77 -1.90
N ASP A 157 -8.02 -2.25 -2.41
CA ASP A 157 -8.56 -0.95 -2.07
C ASP A 157 -10.04 -1.05 -1.64
N HIS A 158 -10.54 0.02 -1.03
CA HIS A 158 -11.98 0.14 -0.82
C HIS A 158 -12.70 0.29 -2.16
N GLY A 159 -13.77 -0.48 -2.35
CA GLY A 159 -14.70 -0.38 -3.49
C GLY A 159 -16.07 0.15 -3.08
N SER A 160 -16.30 0.36 -1.78
CA SER A 160 -17.55 0.95 -1.25
C SER A 160 -17.32 1.63 0.08
N THR A 161 -18.19 2.57 0.41
CA THR A 161 -18.26 3.20 1.74
C THR A 161 -18.95 2.26 2.74
N ALA A 162 -18.28 1.96 3.85
CA ALA A 162 -18.93 1.23 4.95
C ALA A 162 -19.96 2.12 5.67
N PRO A 163 -21.08 1.57 6.16
CA PRO A 163 -22.10 2.36 6.86
C PRO A 163 -21.61 3.13 8.10
N TRP A 164 -20.54 2.65 8.72
CA TRP A 164 -19.89 3.29 9.88
C TRP A 164 -18.69 4.17 9.52
N SER A 165 -18.44 4.38 8.23
CA SER A 165 -17.39 5.32 7.80
C SER A 165 -17.74 6.74 8.27
N TRP A 166 -16.74 7.47 8.73
CA TRP A 166 -16.91 8.88 9.09
C TRP A 166 -17.25 9.76 7.87
N ASN A 167 -16.83 9.32 6.69
CA ASN A 167 -17.15 9.99 5.44
C ASN A 167 -18.24 9.20 4.71
N GLN A 168 -19.40 9.81 4.55
CA GLN A 168 -20.59 9.28 3.88
C GLN A 168 -20.93 10.10 2.62
N ASP A 169 -19.92 10.79 2.04
CA ASP A 169 -20.10 11.53 0.80
C ASP A 169 -20.52 10.56 -0.32
N PRO A 170 -21.70 10.72 -0.92
CA PRO A 170 -22.19 9.85 -1.97
C PRO A 170 -21.40 9.97 -3.28
N ASP A 171 -20.66 11.06 -3.45
CA ASP A 171 -19.87 11.35 -4.65
C ASP A 171 -18.42 10.82 -4.55
N ILE A 172 -18.08 10.09 -3.47
CA ILE A 172 -16.76 9.44 -3.37
C ILE A 172 -16.59 8.44 -4.51
N HIS A 173 -15.59 8.68 -5.34
CA HIS A 173 -15.12 7.72 -6.33
C HIS A 173 -14.06 6.79 -5.73
N TYR A 174 -14.34 5.49 -5.77
CA TYR A 174 -13.37 4.43 -5.49
C TYR A 174 -12.85 3.88 -6.83
N PRO A 175 -11.58 4.13 -7.22
CA PRO A 175 -11.06 3.64 -8.48
C PRO A 175 -11.24 2.13 -8.60
N THR A 176 -11.86 1.70 -9.68
CA THR A 176 -12.04 0.27 -9.98
C THR A 176 -10.68 -0.40 -10.26
N PRO A 177 -10.57 -1.73 -10.16
CA PRO A 177 -9.34 -2.43 -10.50
C PRO A 177 -8.86 -2.15 -11.93
N THR A 178 -9.79 -1.94 -12.87
CA THR A 178 -9.46 -1.59 -14.25
C THR A 178 -8.88 -0.17 -14.38
N GLU A 179 -9.43 0.80 -13.63
CA GLU A 179 -8.89 2.16 -13.58
C GLU A 179 -7.50 2.18 -12.94
N ILE A 180 -7.30 1.41 -11.84
CA ILE A 180 -5.98 1.26 -11.20
C ILE A 180 -4.98 0.63 -12.19
N ALA A 181 -5.36 -0.41 -12.92
CA ALA A 181 -4.51 -1.03 -13.93
C ALA A 181 -4.13 -0.05 -15.06
N ALA A 182 -5.08 0.78 -15.50
CA ALA A 182 -4.83 1.81 -16.49
C ALA A 182 -3.89 2.91 -15.96
N GLU A 183 -4.04 3.32 -14.67
CA GLU A 183 -3.14 4.28 -14.02
C GLU A 183 -1.71 3.75 -13.90
N LEU A 184 -1.55 2.44 -13.65
CA LEU A 184 -0.23 1.82 -13.59
C LEU A 184 0.51 1.91 -14.93
N ASP A 185 -0.19 1.95 -16.05
CA ASP A 185 0.36 2.11 -17.41
C ASP A 185 1.53 1.13 -17.67
N LEU A 186 1.31 -0.13 -17.32
CA LEU A 186 2.29 -1.21 -17.46
C LEU A 186 2.20 -1.82 -18.85
N ASP A 187 3.33 -1.98 -19.53
CA ASP A 187 3.41 -2.55 -20.86
C ASP A 187 2.89 -4.02 -20.87
N PRO A 188 1.83 -4.32 -21.62
CA PRO A 188 1.24 -5.66 -21.66
C PRO A 188 2.17 -6.74 -22.24
N GLU A 189 3.26 -6.38 -22.91
CA GLU A 189 4.29 -7.35 -23.31
C GLU A 189 5.09 -7.88 -22.10
N HIS A 190 5.20 -7.08 -21.03
CA HIS A 190 6.00 -7.41 -19.85
C HIS A 190 5.13 -7.73 -18.63
N TRP A 191 3.83 -7.49 -18.70
CA TRP A 191 2.93 -7.58 -17.55
C TRP A 191 1.65 -8.33 -17.90
N SER A 192 1.10 -9.05 -16.91
CA SER A 192 -0.19 -9.73 -17.02
C SER A 192 -1.08 -9.28 -15.87
N VAL A 193 -2.31 -8.91 -16.17
CA VAL A 193 -3.36 -8.78 -15.15
C VAL A 193 -3.93 -10.17 -14.90
N LEU A 194 -3.72 -10.69 -13.68
CA LEU A 194 -4.19 -12.01 -13.27
C LEU A 194 -5.58 -11.94 -12.62
N ARG A 195 -5.86 -10.83 -11.90
CA ARG A 195 -7.13 -10.60 -11.22
C ARG A 195 -7.48 -9.12 -11.30
N ALA A 196 -8.72 -8.79 -11.63
CA ALA A 196 -9.29 -7.45 -11.60
C ALA A 196 -10.75 -7.61 -11.19
N GLU A 197 -11.03 -7.63 -9.88
CA GLU A 197 -12.30 -8.06 -9.31
C GLU A 197 -12.75 -7.11 -8.19
N MET A 198 -14.05 -7.14 -7.91
CA MET A 198 -14.70 -6.34 -6.87
C MET A 198 -15.51 -7.25 -5.92
N PRO A 199 -14.84 -8.11 -5.12
CA PRO A 199 -15.53 -9.02 -4.22
C PRO A 199 -16.24 -8.27 -3.08
N GLY A 200 -17.46 -8.72 -2.76
CA GLY A 200 -18.14 -8.32 -1.54
C GLY A 200 -17.69 -9.17 -0.35
N ARG A 201 -17.48 -8.55 0.80
CA ARG A 201 -17.22 -9.24 2.07
C ARG A 201 -18.07 -8.72 3.21
N GLN A 202 -18.32 -9.56 4.20
CA GLN A 202 -18.90 -9.10 5.47
C GLN A 202 -17.82 -8.37 6.27
N ALA A 203 -18.14 -7.17 6.71
CA ALA A 203 -17.30 -6.38 7.60
C ALA A 203 -18.05 -6.06 8.88
N THR A 204 -17.32 -5.93 9.97
CA THR A 204 -17.87 -5.59 11.28
C THR A 204 -17.41 -4.20 11.67
N GLY A 205 -18.34 -3.33 12.00
CA GLY A 205 -18.09 -1.98 12.47
C GLY A 205 -17.69 -1.91 13.94
N PRO A 206 -17.31 -0.71 14.40
CA PRO A 206 -16.77 -0.50 15.74
C PRO A 206 -17.77 -0.77 16.87
N ALA A 207 -19.09 -0.73 16.61
CA ALA A 207 -20.14 -1.08 17.57
C ALA A 207 -20.67 -2.51 17.42
N GLY A 208 -20.02 -3.34 16.58
CA GLY A 208 -20.39 -4.73 16.33
C GLY A 208 -21.42 -4.92 15.22
N GLU A 209 -21.85 -3.84 14.56
CA GLU A 209 -22.71 -3.89 13.38
C GLU A 209 -22.01 -4.55 12.20
N THR A 210 -22.76 -5.25 11.36
CA THR A 210 -22.23 -5.91 10.17
C THR A 210 -22.84 -5.37 8.89
N ALA A 211 -22.05 -5.25 7.84
CA ALA A 211 -22.52 -4.89 6.52
C ALA A 211 -21.66 -5.57 5.44
N THR A 212 -22.23 -5.74 4.25
CA THR A 212 -21.44 -6.10 3.06
C THR A 212 -20.74 -4.86 2.55
N VAL A 213 -19.42 -4.91 2.45
CA VAL A 213 -18.57 -3.92 1.79
C VAL A 213 -17.92 -4.54 0.57
N ILE A 214 -17.52 -3.70 -0.37
CA ILE A 214 -16.84 -4.14 -1.59
C ILE A 214 -15.37 -3.73 -1.46
N ASP A 215 -14.47 -4.64 -1.80
CA ASP A 215 -13.06 -4.35 -2.01
C ASP A 215 -12.74 -4.38 -3.50
N ASN A 216 -11.83 -3.50 -3.95
CA ASN A 216 -11.28 -3.49 -5.30
C ASN A 216 -9.96 -4.25 -5.28
N VAL A 217 -9.83 -5.31 -6.07
CA VAL A 217 -8.67 -6.20 -6.09
C VAL A 217 -8.02 -6.18 -7.46
N LEU A 218 -6.76 -5.79 -7.50
CA LEU A 218 -5.92 -5.89 -8.69
C LEU A 218 -4.69 -6.74 -8.37
N LEU A 219 -4.49 -7.81 -9.13
CA LEU A 219 -3.28 -8.64 -9.09
C LEU A 219 -2.62 -8.60 -10.45
N VAL A 220 -1.38 -8.11 -10.51
CA VAL A 220 -0.56 -8.09 -11.72
C VAL A 220 0.70 -8.91 -11.52
N GLN A 221 1.17 -9.54 -12.60
CA GLN A 221 2.40 -10.34 -12.62
C GLN A 221 3.39 -9.74 -13.61
N ARG A 222 4.66 -9.65 -13.21
CA ARG A 222 5.76 -9.38 -14.11
C ARG A 222 6.12 -10.64 -14.87
N ARG A 223 6.07 -10.62 -16.21
CA ARG A 223 6.39 -11.79 -17.04
C ARG A 223 7.89 -12.07 -17.07
N ASP A 224 8.27 -13.33 -16.97
CA ASP A 224 9.63 -13.76 -17.29
C ASP A 224 9.81 -13.82 -18.83
N ARG A 225 10.82 -13.14 -19.35
CA ARG A 225 11.19 -13.16 -20.76
C ARG A 225 12.07 -14.35 -21.16
N SER A 226 12.61 -15.09 -20.19
CA SER A 226 13.53 -16.19 -20.49
C SER A 226 12.84 -17.39 -21.15
N MET A 227 11.50 -17.48 -21.09
CA MET A 227 10.70 -18.57 -21.65
C MET A 227 10.12 -18.28 -23.04
N ALA A 228 10.39 -17.12 -23.64
CA ALA A 228 9.83 -16.69 -24.92
C ALA A 228 10.82 -16.81 -26.11
N ALA A 229 11.84 -17.67 -26.00
CA ALA A 229 12.82 -17.93 -27.05
C ALA A 229 12.72 -19.38 -27.55
#